data_ff1a1a8aa2aa99c7fe8e3ca06799c1a2
#
_entry.id   ff1a1a8aa2aa99c7fe8e3ca06799c1a2
#
_cell.length_a   1.000
_cell.length_b   1.000
_cell.length_c   1.000
_cell.angle_alpha   90.00
_cell.angle_beta   90.00
_cell.angle_gamma   90.00
#
_symmetry.space_group_name_H-M   'P 1'
#
loop_
_entity.id
_entity.type
_entity.pdbx_description
1 polymer ?
#
loop_
_entity_poly.entity_id
_entity_poly.type
_entity_poly.pdbx_seq_one_letter_code
_entity_poly.pdbx_strand_id
1 'polypeptide(L)'
;MYIGQRFKNAERTGDDKAAIGNSWKNYWQIFTQEDFPKTCPFCGLPMADDEIDGCHIKINGFLPGSWSVKKYIIPGHHGCNMQLGVEFDAMITVKVLETIEK
;
A
#
# COMPACT_ATOMS: atom_id res chain seq x y z
N MET A 1 1.86 -8.92 -3.37
CA MET A 1 1.40 -8.37 -4.67
C MET A 1 2.52 -8.45 -5.66
N TYR A 2 2.26 -9.02 -6.80
CA TYR A 2 3.26 -9.20 -7.86
C TYR A 2 3.24 -8.02 -8.82
N ILE A 3 4.39 -7.77 -9.46
CA ILE A 3 4.50 -6.76 -10.52
C ILE A 3 3.38 -6.96 -11.55
N GLY A 4 2.72 -5.87 -11.96
CA GLY A 4 1.61 -5.87 -12.91
C GLY A 4 0.23 -6.11 -12.31
N GLN A 5 0.13 -6.51 -11.07
CA GLN A 5 -1.17 -6.70 -10.41
C GLN A 5 -1.87 -5.36 -10.18
N ARG A 6 -3.16 -5.28 -10.52
CA ARG A 6 -3.93 -4.04 -10.37
C ARG A 6 -4.39 -3.82 -8.94
N PHE A 7 -4.28 -2.59 -8.49
CA PHE A 7 -4.69 -2.18 -7.15
C PHE A 7 -5.13 -0.72 -7.15
N LYS A 8 -5.74 -0.29 -6.07
CA LYS A 8 -6.13 1.11 -5.86
C LYS A 8 -6.05 1.47 -4.39
N ASN A 9 -5.97 2.76 -4.09
CA ASN A 9 -6.07 3.23 -2.71
C ASN A 9 -7.46 2.92 -2.16
N ALA A 10 -7.51 2.44 -0.92
CA ALA A 10 -8.75 2.26 -0.20
C ALA A 10 -9.26 3.63 0.27
N GLU A 11 -10.56 3.87 0.11
CA GLU A 11 -11.16 5.13 0.49
C GLU A 11 -11.30 5.26 2.00
N ARG A 12 -11.28 6.52 2.49
CA ARG A 12 -11.60 6.89 3.87
C ARG A 12 -10.72 6.23 4.92
N THR A 13 -9.42 6.19 4.68
CA THR A 13 -8.46 5.60 5.61
C THR A 13 -7.64 6.63 6.38
N GLY A 14 -7.87 7.92 6.16
CA GLY A 14 -7.07 8.98 6.75
C GLY A 14 -7.10 9.02 8.29
N ASP A 15 -8.18 8.56 8.90
CA ASP A 15 -8.34 8.51 10.35
C ASP A 15 -7.93 7.17 10.95
N ASP A 16 -7.61 6.19 10.13
CA ASP A 16 -7.18 4.87 10.60
C ASP A 16 -5.79 4.97 11.23
N LYS A 17 -5.63 4.31 12.36
CA LYS A 17 -4.36 4.27 13.08
C LYS A 17 -3.81 2.86 13.11
N ALA A 18 -2.50 2.75 12.93
CA ALA A 18 -1.82 1.47 13.06
C ALA A 18 -1.93 0.95 14.50
N ALA A 19 -2.20 -0.33 14.64
CA ALA A 19 -2.26 -0.98 15.94
C ALA A 19 -0.90 -1.01 16.62
N ILE A 20 0.18 -1.07 15.84
CA ILE A 20 1.56 -1.20 16.31
C ILE A 20 2.45 -0.32 15.44
N GLY A 21 3.51 0.27 16.03
CA GLY A 21 4.56 0.97 15.29
C GLY A 21 4.28 2.46 15.03
N ASN A 22 3.20 3.03 15.56
CA ASN A 22 2.83 4.44 15.47
C ASN A 22 2.46 4.96 14.08
N SER A 23 2.78 4.24 13.02
CA SER A 23 2.39 4.59 11.66
C SER A 23 2.22 3.32 10.84
N TRP A 24 1.45 3.43 9.75
CA TRP A 24 1.21 2.27 8.90
C TRP A 24 2.47 1.81 8.16
N LYS A 25 3.40 2.70 7.82
CA LYS A 25 4.66 2.29 7.22
C LYS A 25 5.53 1.51 8.21
N ASN A 26 5.57 1.91 9.48
CA ASN A 26 6.29 1.19 10.52
C ASN A 26 5.62 -0.16 10.82
N TYR A 27 4.29 -0.20 10.84
CA TYR A 27 3.53 -1.42 10.98
C TYR A 27 3.91 -2.43 9.88
N TRP A 28 3.96 -1.98 8.63
CA TRP A 28 4.37 -2.83 7.51
C TRP A 28 5.79 -3.37 7.70
N GLN A 29 6.75 -2.50 8.05
CA GLN A 29 8.15 -2.89 8.23
C GLN A 29 8.34 -3.88 9.39
N ILE A 30 7.66 -3.66 10.50
CA ILE A 30 7.73 -4.53 11.67
C ILE A 30 7.24 -5.93 11.34
N PHE A 31 6.08 -6.06 10.71
CA PHE A 31 5.46 -7.36 10.47
C PHE A 31 6.02 -8.08 9.25
N THR A 32 6.47 -7.40 8.23
CA THR A 32 7.13 -8.04 7.08
C THR A 32 8.59 -8.34 7.34
N GLN A 33 9.22 -7.62 8.27
CA GLN A 33 10.65 -7.68 8.54
C GLN A 33 11.49 -7.37 7.29
N GLU A 34 10.97 -6.53 6.41
CA GLU A 34 11.64 -6.11 5.20
C GLU A 34 11.96 -4.63 5.22
N ASP A 35 13.02 -4.24 4.54
CA ASP A 35 13.33 -2.85 4.28
C ASP A 35 12.30 -2.26 3.33
N PHE A 36 12.09 -0.95 3.41
CA PHE A 36 11.24 -0.27 2.44
C PHE A 36 11.83 -0.41 1.04
N PRO A 37 11.01 -0.68 0.02
CA PRO A 37 11.50 -0.72 -1.35
C PRO A 37 12.02 0.66 -1.74
N LYS A 38 13.06 0.68 -2.57
CA LYS A 38 13.62 1.94 -3.09
C LYS A 38 12.79 2.52 -4.22
N THR A 39 11.89 1.73 -4.78
CA THR A 39 11.03 2.11 -5.90
C THR A 39 9.58 2.07 -5.45
N CYS A 40 8.82 3.11 -5.78
CA CYS A 40 7.40 3.17 -5.46
C CYS A 40 6.61 2.14 -6.25
N PRO A 41 5.82 1.27 -5.58
CA PRO A 41 4.99 0.30 -6.30
C PRO A 41 3.86 0.93 -7.12
N PHE A 42 3.49 2.19 -6.84
CA PHE A 42 2.45 2.90 -7.59
C PHE A 42 2.98 3.50 -8.90
N CYS A 43 4.06 4.26 -8.84
CA CYS A 43 4.53 5.06 -9.98
C CYS A 43 5.88 4.62 -10.55
N GLY A 44 6.59 3.72 -9.87
CA GLY A 44 7.88 3.23 -10.34
C GLY A 44 9.05 4.21 -10.15
N LEU A 45 8.84 5.32 -9.48
CA LEU A 45 9.90 6.30 -9.21
C LEU A 45 10.63 5.97 -7.91
N PRO A 46 11.90 6.39 -7.77
CA PRO A 46 12.63 6.21 -6.51
C PRO A 46 11.95 6.91 -5.34
N MET A 47 12.02 6.30 -4.16
CA MET A 47 11.48 6.86 -2.92
C MET A 47 12.59 7.14 -1.92
N ALA A 48 12.61 8.35 -1.37
CA ALA A 48 13.39 8.65 -0.17
C ALA A 48 12.57 8.29 1.08
N ASP A 49 13.24 8.01 2.20
CA ASP A 49 12.58 7.55 3.43
C ASP A 49 11.50 8.52 3.93
N ASP A 50 11.70 9.81 3.77
CA ASP A 50 10.75 10.84 4.21
C ASP A 50 9.55 11.02 3.26
N GLU A 51 9.58 10.35 2.10
CA GLU A 51 8.50 10.37 1.12
C GLU A 51 7.57 9.16 1.21
N ILE A 52 7.88 8.21 2.09
CA ILE A 52 7.18 6.93 2.18
C ILE A 52 6.02 7.01 3.15
N ASP A 53 4.84 6.65 2.66
CA ASP A 53 3.65 6.41 3.48
C ASP A 53 3.34 4.92 3.54
N GLY A 54 2.68 4.50 4.60
CA GLY A 54 1.98 3.23 4.62
C GLY A 54 0.60 3.42 3.98
N CYS A 55 0.43 2.88 2.78
CA CYS A 55 -0.75 3.11 1.97
C CYS A 55 -1.76 1.97 2.16
N HIS A 56 -3.01 2.32 2.46
CA HIS A 56 -4.11 1.36 2.47
C HIS A 56 -4.57 1.12 1.03
N ILE A 57 -4.55 -0.13 0.61
CA ILE A 57 -4.95 -0.49 -0.75
C ILE A 57 -5.97 -1.63 -0.76
N LYS A 58 -6.68 -1.72 -1.88
CA LYS A 58 -7.46 -2.89 -2.26
C LYS A 58 -6.87 -3.47 -3.53
N ILE A 59 -6.85 -4.79 -3.61
CA ILE A 59 -6.24 -5.52 -4.71
C ILE A 59 -7.34 -6.07 -5.61
N ASN A 60 -7.17 -5.95 -6.92
CA ASN A 60 -8.09 -6.52 -7.89
C ASN A 60 -7.92 -8.03 -7.96
N GLY A 61 -9.03 -8.76 -7.98
CA GLY A 61 -9.05 -10.20 -8.14
C GLY A 61 -9.00 -10.64 -9.60
N PHE A 62 -9.47 -11.86 -9.88
CA PHE A 62 -9.44 -12.42 -11.23
C PHE A 62 -10.40 -11.74 -12.20
N LEU A 63 -11.50 -11.20 -11.71
CA LEU A 63 -12.53 -10.57 -12.55
C LEU A 63 -12.40 -9.05 -12.48
N PRO A 64 -12.54 -8.34 -13.62
CA PRO A 64 -12.59 -6.88 -13.62
C PRO A 64 -13.65 -6.37 -12.64
N GLY A 65 -13.28 -5.36 -11.85
CA GLY A 65 -14.16 -4.79 -10.83
C GLY A 65 -14.30 -5.63 -9.55
N SER A 66 -13.61 -6.77 -9.47
CA SER A 66 -13.63 -7.62 -8.28
C SER A 66 -12.50 -7.18 -7.32
N TRP A 67 -12.82 -6.28 -6.42
CA TRP A 67 -11.86 -5.76 -5.44
C TRP A 67 -11.89 -6.56 -4.15
N SER A 68 -10.72 -6.68 -3.49
CA SER A 68 -10.64 -7.34 -2.19
C SER A 68 -11.54 -6.64 -1.17
N VAL A 69 -12.20 -7.43 -0.32
CA VAL A 69 -12.96 -6.90 0.80
C VAL A 69 -12.01 -6.34 1.85
N LYS A 70 -10.91 -7.04 2.06
CA LYS A 70 -9.88 -6.65 3.03
C LYS A 70 -9.02 -5.54 2.48
N LYS A 71 -8.53 -4.69 3.38
CA LYS A 71 -7.54 -3.67 3.07
C LYS A 71 -6.16 -4.21 3.38
N TYR A 72 -5.18 -3.79 2.58
CA TYR A 72 -3.78 -4.17 2.77
C TYR A 72 -2.92 -2.92 2.85
N ILE A 73 -1.75 -3.06 3.48
CA ILE A 73 -0.76 -1.98 3.57
C ILE A 73 0.41 -2.31 2.67
N ILE A 74 0.84 -1.30 1.91
CA ILE A 74 2.11 -1.30 1.19
C ILE A 74 2.80 0.04 1.37
N PRO A 75 4.15 0.10 1.33
CA PRO A 75 4.84 1.39 1.27
C PRO A 75 4.71 2.00 -0.12
N GLY A 76 4.54 3.31 -0.18
CA GLY A 76 4.45 4.05 -1.43
C GLY A 76 4.68 5.53 -1.22
N HIS A 77 4.84 6.30 -2.31
CA HIS A 77 4.97 7.74 -2.24
C HIS A 77 3.74 8.38 -1.59
N HIS A 78 3.97 9.39 -0.76
CA HIS A 78 2.90 10.18 -0.17
C HIS A 78 1.95 10.75 -1.23
N GLY A 79 2.50 11.30 -2.33
CA GLY A 79 1.68 11.83 -3.42
C GLY A 79 0.80 10.78 -4.11
N CYS A 80 1.30 9.56 -4.27
CA CYS A 80 0.51 8.46 -4.82
C CYS A 80 -0.59 8.02 -3.85
N ASN A 81 -0.29 8.02 -2.54
CA ASN A 81 -1.25 7.69 -1.49
C ASN A 81 -2.44 8.64 -1.45
N MET A 82 -2.25 9.87 -1.91
CA MET A 82 -3.31 10.89 -1.94
C MET A 82 -4.25 10.76 -3.15
N GLN A 83 -3.94 9.89 -4.11
CA GLN A 83 -4.74 9.73 -5.34
C GLN A 83 -5.86 8.72 -5.14
N LEU A 84 -6.98 9.17 -4.60
CA LEU A 84 -8.15 8.33 -4.38
C LEU A 84 -8.87 8.03 -5.69
N GLY A 85 -9.38 6.82 -5.82
CA GLY A 85 -10.16 6.39 -6.99
C GLY A 85 -9.34 6.10 -8.24
N VAL A 86 -8.03 6.26 -8.18
CA VAL A 86 -7.13 5.93 -9.29
C VAL A 86 -6.66 4.50 -9.17
N GLU A 87 -6.72 3.75 -10.27
CA GLU A 87 -6.21 2.38 -10.34
C GLU A 87 -4.77 2.39 -10.82
N PHE A 88 -3.97 1.51 -10.25
CA PHE A 88 -2.56 1.36 -10.59
C PHE A 88 -2.26 -0.09 -10.95
N ASP A 89 -1.23 -0.30 -11.77
CA ASP A 89 -0.61 -1.60 -11.94
C ASP A 89 0.70 -1.60 -11.16
N ALA A 90 0.92 -2.62 -10.34
CA ALA A 90 2.10 -2.66 -9.47
C ALA A 90 3.38 -2.61 -10.30
N MET A 91 4.22 -1.62 -10.02
CA MET A 91 5.48 -1.41 -10.74
C MET A 91 6.61 -2.30 -10.25
N ILE A 92 6.45 -2.87 -9.07
CA ILE A 92 7.38 -3.83 -8.47
C ILE A 92 6.59 -4.90 -7.73
N THR A 93 7.23 -6.03 -7.45
CA THR A 93 6.69 -7.01 -6.51
C THR A 93 6.95 -6.52 -5.09
N VAL A 94 5.92 -6.49 -4.26
CA VAL A 94 6.01 -6.00 -2.89
C VAL A 94 5.13 -6.85 -1.99
N LYS A 95 5.60 -7.12 -0.77
CA LYS A 95 4.77 -7.80 0.24
C LYS A 95 3.62 -6.91 0.65
N VAL A 96 2.45 -7.50 0.76
CA VAL A 96 1.26 -6.83 1.31
C VAL A 96 1.01 -7.36 2.72
N LEU A 97 0.54 -6.48 3.58
CA LEU A 97 0.19 -6.83 4.95
C LEU A 97 -1.28 -6.52 5.17
N GLU A 98 -2.06 -7.51 5.57
CA GLU A 98 -3.46 -7.28 5.91
C GLU A 98 -3.56 -6.34 7.12
N THR A 99 -4.46 -5.36 7.04
CA THR A 99 -4.67 -4.45 8.15
C THR A 99 -5.44 -5.14 9.27
N ILE A 100 -4.94 -4.97 10.49
CA ILE A 100 -5.67 -5.32 11.70
C ILE A 100 -6.20 -4.00 12.26
N GLU A 101 -7.49 -3.76 12.11
CA GLU A 101 -8.13 -2.57 12.62
C GLU A 101 -8.52 -2.76 14.09
N LYS A 102 -8.33 -1.72 14.85
CA LYS A 102 -8.83 -1.71 16.22
C LYS A 102 -10.32 -1.47 16.28
#